data_3911a537ffc6a83193b693cf06c72a8f
#
_entry.id   3911a537ffc6a83193b693cf06c72a8f
#
_cell.length_a   1.000
_cell.length_b   1.000
_cell.length_c   1.000
_cell.angle_alpha   90.00
_cell.angle_beta   90.00
_cell.angle_gamma   90.00
#
_symmetry.space_group_name_H-M   'P 1'
#
loop_
_entity.id
_entity.type
_entity.pdbx_description
1 polymer ?
#
loop_
_entity_poly.entity_id
_entity_poly.type
_entity_poly.pdbx_seq_one_letter_code
_entity_poly.pdbx_strand_id
1 'polypeptide(L)'
;VFQFLERGDWLWFRPRADGAITRASAMPGVPPELDLSVRAACLLQQAAGIRQGATLRIVKRLPLGGGVGGGSSDAATTLVALNEVWRAGLTLTELAALGLTLGADVPVFVHGHAAWAEGVGEQLTPLELAEPWFVVLVPTCAVATGAVFNDPDLTRNSPPITIADFMAGE
;
A
#
# COMPACT_ATOMS: atom_id res chain seq x y z
N VAL A 1 -2.15 -14.18 -3.67
CA VAL A 1 -3.50 -13.57 -3.65
C VAL A 1 -3.54 -12.51 -2.56
N PHE A 2 -4.11 -11.34 -2.90
CA PHE A 2 -4.40 -10.28 -1.95
C PHE A 2 -5.88 -10.32 -1.53
N GLN A 3 -6.13 -10.31 -0.22
CA GLN A 3 -7.45 -10.19 0.38
C GLN A 3 -7.47 -8.95 1.26
N PHE A 4 -8.54 -8.15 1.15
CA PHE A 4 -8.71 -6.95 1.96
C PHE A 4 -9.39 -7.27 3.30
N LEU A 5 -9.01 -6.50 4.31
CA LEU A 5 -9.67 -6.48 5.61
C LEU A 5 -10.43 -5.17 5.75
N GLU A 6 -11.58 -5.19 6.42
CA GLU A 6 -12.35 -3.95 6.69
C GLU A 6 -11.62 -2.98 7.63
N ARG A 7 -10.58 -3.45 8.34
CA ARG A 7 -9.81 -2.61 9.27
C ARG A 7 -8.69 -1.88 8.55
N GLY A 8 -8.70 -0.54 8.61
CA GLY A 8 -7.68 0.32 8.02
C GLY A 8 -7.28 1.47 8.94
N ASP A 9 -6.29 2.23 8.51
CA ASP A 9 -5.82 3.46 9.15
C ASP A 9 -6.71 4.64 8.76
N TRP A 10 -6.60 5.76 9.47
CA TRP A 10 -7.30 6.99 9.14
C TRP A 10 -6.32 8.04 8.65
N LEU A 11 -6.60 8.61 7.47
CA LEU A 11 -5.80 9.66 6.85
C LEU A 11 -6.66 10.90 6.59
N TRP A 12 -6.10 12.06 6.88
CA TRP A 12 -6.69 13.37 6.54
C TRP A 12 -5.68 14.16 5.75
N PHE A 13 -6.17 14.85 4.73
CA PHE A 13 -5.38 15.68 3.84
C PHE A 13 -5.90 17.11 3.85
N ARG A 14 -5.02 18.07 4.12
CA ARG A 14 -5.33 19.49 4.05
C ARG A 14 -4.41 20.15 3.02
N PRO A 15 -4.96 20.68 1.90
CA PRO A 15 -4.16 21.39 0.91
C PRO A 15 -3.41 22.57 1.50
N ARG A 16 -2.25 22.89 0.92
CA ARG A 16 -1.38 24.02 1.27
C ARG A 16 -1.00 24.80 0.02
N ALA A 17 -1.01 26.13 0.13
CA ALA A 17 -0.64 27.01 -0.98
C ALA A 17 0.89 27.17 -1.13
N ASP A 18 1.67 26.83 -0.08
CA ASP A 18 3.12 27.01 -0.04
C ASP A 18 3.92 25.85 -0.69
N GLY A 19 3.23 24.86 -1.24
CA GLY A 19 3.86 23.71 -1.91
C GLY A 19 4.48 22.68 -0.96
N ALA A 20 4.51 22.93 0.35
CA ALA A 20 5.15 22.04 1.29
C ALA A 20 4.31 20.78 1.58
N ILE A 21 4.96 19.61 1.61
CA ILE A 21 4.37 18.36 2.10
C ILE A 21 4.83 18.14 3.53
N THR A 22 3.86 18.02 4.45
CA THR A 22 4.16 17.86 5.89
C THR A 22 3.28 16.79 6.52
N ARG A 23 3.83 16.06 7.49
CA ARG A 23 3.06 15.16 8.34
C ARG A 23 2.84 15.80 9.72
N ALA A 24 1.59 16.02 10.08
CA ALA A 24 1.22 16.64 11.36
C ALA A 24 1.20 15.65 12.54
N SER A 25 1.04 14.33 12.26
CA SER A 25 1.01 13.29 13.29
C SER A 25 2.42 12.79 13.62
N ALA A 26 2.72 12.63 14.91
CA ALA A 26 3.92 11.91 15.32
C ALA A 26 3.76 10.40 14.99
N MET A 27 4.83 9.78 14.51
CA MET A 27 4.90 8.34 14.29
C MET A 27 6.26 7.84 14.79
N PRO A 28 6.31 7.32 16.02
CA PRO A 28 7.55 6.85 16.64
C PRO A 28 8.25 5.83 15.75
N GLY A 29 9.56 6.01 15.56
CA GLY A 29 10.38 5.11 14.73
C GLY A 29 10.27 5.32 13.21
N VAL A 30 9.37 6.22 12.74
CA VAL A 30 9.23 6.52 11.31
C VAL A 30 9.36 8.02 11.09
N PRO A 31 10.53 8.53 10.73
CA PRO A 31 10.71 9.93 10.36
C PRO A 31 9.91 10.27 9.09
N PRO A 32 9.46 11.53 8.92
CA PRO A 32 8.59 11.92 7.80
C PRO A 32 9.12 11.55 6.42
N GLU A 33 10.41 11.65 6.21
CA GLU A 33 11.09 11.34 4.94
C GLU A 33 11.07 9.85 4.57
N LEU A 34 10.88 8.97 5.56
CA LEU A 34 10.75 7.52 5.38
C LEU A 34 9.28 7.06 5.34
N ASP A 35 8.35 7.95 5.68
CA ASP A 35 6.92 7.64 5.63
C ASP A 35 6.43 7.50 4.19
N LEU A 36 5.88 6.34 3.85
CA LEU A 36 5.41 6.05 2.50
C LEU A 36 4.30 7.01 2.05
N SER A 37 3.45 7.51 2.96
CA SER A 37 2.42 8.49 2.63
C SER A 37 3.02 9.85 2.25
N VAL A 38 4.03 10.31 2.97
CA VAL A 38 4.75 11.55 2.64
C VAL A 38 5.46 11.40 1.30
N ARG A 39 6.15 10.28 1.09
CA ARG A 39 6.82 9.96 -0.18
C ARG A 39 5.83 9.88 -1.34
N ALA A 40 4.65 9.27 -1.13
CA ALA A 40 3.59 9.19 -2.12
C ALA A 40 3.08 10.58 -2.53
N ALA A 41 2.85 11.46 -1.55
CA ALA A 41 2.44 12.84 -1.81
C ALA A 41 3.51 13.61 -2.62
N CYS A 42 4.80 13.51 -2.25
CA CYS A 42 5.89 14.14 -2.99
C CYS A 42 6.00 13.59 -4.42
N LEU A 43 5.87 12.28 -4.59
CA LEU A 43 5.95 11.60 -5.88
C LEU A 43 4.83 12.06 -6.81
N LEU A 44 3.59 12.10 -6.32
CA LEU A 44 2.44 12.58 -7.09
C LEU A 44 2.59 14.07 -7.44
N GLN A 45 2.99 14.91 -6.48
CA GLN A 45 3.23 16.33 -6.69
C GLN A 45 4.22 16.57 -7.85
N GLN A 46 5.31 15.82 -7.85
CA GLN A 46 6.34 15.87 -8.89
C GLN A 46 5.82 15.39 -10.24
N ALA A 47 5.20 14.19 -10.28
CA ALA A 47 4.74 13.56 -11.50
C ALA A 47 3.68 14.39 -12.23
N ALA A 48 2.79 15.03 -11.48
CA ALA A 48 1.71 15.86 -12.04
C ALA A 48 2.06 17.36 -12.15
N GLY A 49 3.27 17.79 -11.78
CA GLY A 49 3.67 19.20 -11.82
C GLY A 49 2.85 20.10 -10.89
N ILE A 50 2.34 19.58 -9.79
CA ILE A 50 1.47 20.28 -8.85
C ILE A 50 2.28 21.25 -7.98
N ARG A 51 1.81 22.51 -7.88
CA ARG A 51 2.44 23.53 -7.03
C ARG A 51 1.88 23.54 -5.60
N GLN A 52 0.70 22.98 -5.38
CA GLN A 52 0.09 22.88 -4.07
C GLN A 52 0.79 21.81 -3.24
N GLY A 53 0.94 22.06 -1.95
CA GLY A 53 1.37 21.09 -0.97
C GLY A 53 0.19 20.48 -0.22
N ALA A 54 0.51 19.66 0.79
CA ALA A 54 -0.48 19.08 1.70
C ALA A 54 0.07 18.89 3.11
N THR A 55 -0.79 19.03 4.11
CA THR A 55 -0.56 18.51 5.44
C THR A 55 -1.30 17.20 5.59
N LEU A 56 -0.56 16.13 5.89
CA LEU A 56 -1.07 14.80 6.16
C LEU A 56 -1.20 14.59 7.67
N ARG A 57 -2.33 14.06 8.11
CA ARG A 57 -2.50 13.52 9.47
C ARG A 57 -2.87 12.05 9.36
N ILE A 58 -2.12 11.19 10.04
CA ILE A 58 -2.30 9.73 9.99
C ILE A 58 -2.57 9.24 11.41
N VAL A 59 -3.62 8.46 11.60
CA VAL A 59 -3.90 7.72 12.83
C VAL A 59 -3.80 6.24 12.52
N LYS A 60 -2.72 5.64 12.99
CA LYS A 60 -2.44 4.21 12.80
C LYS A 60 -3.35 3.36 13.69
N ARG A 61 -4.06 2.43 13.06
CA ARG A 61 -4.89 1.39 13.67
C ARG A 61 -4.36 0.00 13.32
N LEU A 62 -3.61 -0.11 12.23
CA LEU A 62 -2.87 -1.29 11.84
C LEU A 62 -1.47 -1.28 12.49
N PRO A 63 -0.94 -2.46 12.83
CA PRO A 63 0.39 -2.55 13.43
C PRO A 63 1.46 -2.09 12.45
N LEU A 64 2.40 -1.27 12.92
CA LEU A 64 3.58 -0.88 12.15
C LEU A 64 4.47 -2.11 11.92
N GLY A 65 4.82 -2.38 10.67
CA GLY A 65 5.66 -3.52 10.31
C GLY A 65 5.00 -4.89 10.52
N GLY A 66 3.66 -4.93 10.68
CA GLY A 66 2.91 -6.16 10.98
C GLY A 66 2.59 -7.05 9.78
N GLY A 67 3.16 -6.81 8.60
CA GLY A 67 2.95 -7.64 7.41
C GLY A 67 1.54 -7.54 6.76
N VAL A 68 0.69 -6.65 7.27
CA VAL A 68 -0.69 -6.47 6.76
C VAL A 68 -0.83 -5.33 5.75
N GLY A 69 0.27 -4.89 5.16
CA GLY A 69 0.27 -3.89 4.09
C GLY A 69 -0.12 -2.46 4.51
N GLY A 70 -0.21 -2.14 5.80
CA GLY A 70 -0.73 -0.86 6.29
C GLY A 70 0.00 0.37 5.73
N GLY A 71 1.33 0.33 5.61
CA GLY A 71 2.11 1.42 5.01
C GLY A 71 1.85 1.57 3.51
N SER A 72 1.71 0.46 2.79
CA SER A 72 1.39 0.45 1.35
C SER A 72 -0.03 0.93 1.09
N SER A 73 -0.99 0.56 1.96
CA SER A 73 -2.37 1.05 1.93
C SER A 73 -2.44 2.56 2.16
N ASP A 74 -1.67 3.08 3.14
CA ASP A 74 -1.61 4.52 3.42
C ASP A 74 -1.02 5.30 2.23
N ALA A 75 0.03 4.77 1.60
CA ALA A 75 0.63 5.36 0.40
C ALA A 75 -0.37 5.40 -0.77
N ALA A 76 -1.05 4.29 -1.05
CA ALA A 76 -2.08 4.21 -2.08
C ALA A 76 -3.22 5.19 -1.82
N THR A 77 -3.75 5.20 -0.59
CA THR A 77 -4.77 6.17 -0.17
C THR A 77 -4.30 7.61 -0.39
N THR A 78 -3.04 7.90 -0.10
CA THR A 78 -2.46 9.23 -0.32
C THR A 78 -2.42 9.58 -1.81
N LEU A 79 -1.98 8.66 -2.68
CA LEU A 79 -1.97 8.87 -4.13
C LEU A 79 -3.37 9.17 -4.65
N VAL A 80 -4.34 8.32 -4.33
CA VAL A 80 -5.72 8.45 -4.81
C VAL A 80 -6.37 9.72 -4.28
N ALA A 81 -6.30 9.97 -2.96
CA ALA A 81 -6.94 11.12 -2.35
C ALA A 81 -6.33 12.45 -2.81
N LEU A 82 -5.01 12.56 -2.92
CA LEU A 82 -4.37 13.79 -3.38
C LEU A 82 -4.51 13.99 -4.88
N ASN A 83 -4.64 12.94 -5.69
CA ASN A 83 -5.01 13.05 -7.10
C ASN A 83 -6.35 13.79 -7.25
N GLU A 84 -7.34 13.45 -6.45
CA GLU A 84 -8.64 14.14 -6.41
C GLU A 84 -8.53 15.56 -5.84
N VAL A 85 -7.92 15.71 -4.65
CA VAL A 85 -7.82 16.99 -3.93
C VAL A 85 -7.07 18.04 -4.77
N TRP A 86 -6.01 17.65 -5.43
CA TRP A 86 -5.21 18.53 -6.30
C TRP A 86 -5.72 18.62 -7.73
N ARG A 87 -6.71 17.78 -8.10
CA ARG A 87 -7.21 17.63 -9.47
C ARG A 87 -6.06 17.32 -10.45
N ALA A 88 -5.18 16.41 -10.05
CA ALA A 88 -4.01 16.06 -10.83
C ALA A 88 -4.36 15.30 -12.14
N GLY A 89 -5.51 14.60 -12.16
CA GLY A 89 -6.09 14.01 -13.37
C GLY A 89 -5.40 12.71 -13.81
N LEU A 90 -4.61 12.07 -12.95
CA LEU A 90 -4.02 10.77 -13.26
C LEU A 90 -5.06 9.66 -13.17
N THR A 91 -4.96 8.69 -14.06
CA THR A 91 -5.75 7.45 -14.04
C THR A 91 -5.28 6.51 -12.91
N LEU A 92 -6.13 5.53 -12.52
CA LEU A 92 -5.72 4.50 -11.55
C LEU A 92 -4.49 3.73 -12.00
N THR A 93 -4.35 3.47 -13.30
CA THR A 93 -3.17 2.78 -13.86
C THR A 93 -1.89 3.61 -13.66
N GLU A 94 -1.94 4.92 -13.90
CA GLU A 94 -0.80 5.81 -13.68
C GLU A 94 -0.47 5.94 -12.20
N LEU A 95 -1.48 6.02 -11.33
CA LEU A 95 -1.28 6.02 -9.88
C LEU A 95 -0.69 4.70 -9.38
N ALA A 96 -1.13 3.57 -9.91
CA ALA A 96 -0.57 2.25 -9.59
C ALA A 96 0.90 2.15 -10.03
N ALA A 97 1.23 2.65 -11.22
CA ALA A 97 2.61 2.70 -11.70
C ALA A 97 3.52 3.59 -10.81
N LEU A 98 3.03 4.73 -10.36
CA LEU A 98 3.72 5.55 -9.36
C LEU A 98 3.87 4.78 -8.05
N GLY A 99 2.80 4.14 -7.59
CA GLY A 99 2.76 3.37 -6.35
C GLY A 99 3.78 2.22 -6.32
N LEU A 100 3.97 1.55 -7.46
CA LEU A 100 4.95 0.47 -7.60
C LEU A 100 6.38 0.91 -7.24
N THR A 101 6.74 2.16 -7.50
CA THR A 101 8.06 2.71 -7.14
C THR A 101 8.24 2.89 -5.62
N LEU A 102 7.16 2.91 -4.87
CA LEU A 102 7.15 3.00 -3.40
C LEU A 102 7.18 1.63 -2.73
N GLY A 103 6.54 0.64 -3.36
CA GLY A 103 6.49 -0.73 -2.88
C GLY A 103 5.60 -1.62 -3.74
N ALA A 104 5.95 -2.91 -3.82
CA ALA A 104 5.27 -3.89 -4.66
C ALA A 104 3.77 -4.07 -4.32
N ASP A 105 3.38 -3.84 -3.06
CA ASP A 105 2.00 -3.98 -2.61
C ASP A 105 1.15 -2.72 -2.85
N VAL A 106 1.75 -1.56 -3.19
CA VAL A 106 0.99 -0.32 -3.34
C VAL A 106 -0.04 -0.38 -4.48
N PRO A 107 0.28 -0.98 -5.66
CA PRO A 107 -0.67 -1.08 -6.77
C PRO A 107 -2.01 -1.73 -6.40
N VAL A 108 -2.01 -2.83 -5.63
CA VAL A 108 -3.25 -3.50 -5.26
C VAL A 108 -4.15 -2.62 -4.40
N PHE A 109 -3.57 -1.81 -3.51
CA PHE A 109 -4.32 -0.85 -2.70
C PHE A 109 -4.81 0.36 -3.51
N VAL A 110 -4.11 0.75 -4.58
CA VAL A 110 -4.61 1.79 -5.52
C VAL A 110 -5.86 1.30 -6.24
N HIS A 111 -5.89 0.02 -6.67
CA HIS A 111 -7.06 -0.58 -7.30
C HIS A 111 -8.21 -0.87 -6.32
N GLY A 112 -7.90 -1.14 -5.05
CA GLY A 112 -8.88 -1.22 -3.96
C GLY A 112 -9.77 -2.47 -3.96
N HIS A 113 -9.34 -3.55 -4.57
CA HIS A 113 -10.07 -4.83 -4.59
C HIS A 113 -9.13 -6.03 -4.48
N ALA A 114 -9.67 -7.18 -4.04
CA ALA A 114 -8.92 -8.43 -3.99
C ALA A 114 -8.41 -8.83 -5.37
N ALA A 115 -7.21 -9.39 -5.42
CA ALA A 115 -6.55 -9.70 -6.68
C ALA A 115 -5.60 -10.89 -6.58
N TRP A 116 -5.48 -11.62 -7.67
CA TRP A 116 -4.34 -12.47 -7.99
C TRP A 116 -3.19 -11.60 -8.45
N ALA A 117 -2.02 -11.80 -7.87
CA ALA A 117 -0.84 -11.01 -8.22
C ALA A 117 0.28 -11.91 -8.75
N GLU A 118 0.88 -11.49 -9.83
CA GLU A 118 2.01 -12.13 -10.49
C GLU A 118 3.15 -11.12 -10.65
N GLY A 119 4.30 -11.58 -11.18
CA GLY A 119 5.49 -10.75 -11.25
C GLY A 119 6.08 -10.50 -9.87
N VAL A 120 6.39 -9.24 -9.53
CA VAL A 120 6.77 -8.81 -8.18
C VAL A 120 5.56 -8.35 -7.34
N GLY A 121 4.33 -8.52 -7.88
CA GLY A 121 3.06 -8.13 -7.27
C GLY A 121 2.29 -7.05 -8.04
N GLU A 122 2.80 -6.63 -9.19
CA GLU A 122 2.24 -5.55 -10.02
C GLU A 122 1.24 -6.02 -11.08
N GLN A 123 1.33 -7.29 -11.51
CA GLN A 123 0.42 -7.86 -12.50
C GLN A 123 -0.82 -8.37 -11.75
N LEU A 124 -1.85 -7.55 -11.73
CA LEU A 124 -3.04 -7.79 -10.91
C LEU A 124 -4.21 -8.24 -11.76
N THR A 125 -4.76 -9.40 -11.43
CA THR A 125 -6.04 -9.89 -11.96
C THR A 125 -7.08 -9.81 -10.85
N PRO A 126 -8.15 -9.01 -11.00
CA PRO A 126 -9.19 -8.90 -9.99
C PRO A 126 -9.82 -10.26 -9.67
N LEU A 127 -10.10 -10.51 -8.39
CA LEU A 127 -10.79 -11.70 -7.92
C LEU A 127 -12.00 -11.32 -7.07
N GLU A 128 -13.10 -12.04 -7.28
CA GLU A 128 -14.23 -12.03 -6.37
C GLU A 128 -14.04 -13.15 -5.35
N LEU A 129 -13.63 -12.79 -4.15
CA LEU A 129 -13.37 -13.72 -3.05
C LEU A 129 -14.51 -13.67 -2.03
N ALA A 130 -14.73 -14.77 -1.33
CA ALA A 130 -15.57 -14.77 -0.15
C ALA A 130 -15.01 -13.79 0.90
N GLU A 131 -15.88 -13.15 1.66
CA GLU A 131 -15.54 -12.21 2.74
C GLU A 131 -15.71 -12.85 4.12
N PRO A 132 -14.87 -13.84 4.50
CA PRO A 132 -14.97 -14.48 5.80
C PRO A 132 -14.45 -13.57 6.92
N TRP A 133 -14.79 -13.90 8.15
CA TRP A 133 -14.18 -13.28 9.31
C TRP A 133 -12.74 -13.75 9.48
N PHE A 134 -11.80 -12.79 9.63
CA PHE A 134 -10.39 -13.07 9.90
C PHE A 134 -10.03 -12.72 11.33
N VAL A 135 -9.23 -13.58 11.96
CA VAL A 135 -8.54 -13.27 13.22
C VAL A 135 -7.09 -12.96 12.89
N VAL A 136 -6.68 -11.71 13.09
CA VAL A 136 -5.31 -11.28 12.85
C VAL A 136 -4.53 -11.31 14.16
N LEU A 137 -3.52 -12.19 14.23
CA LEU A 137 -2.61 -12.29 15.37
C LEU A 137 -1.34 -11.49 15.08
N VAL A 138 -1.00 -10.59 15.97
CA VAL A 138 0.22 -9.76 15.88
C VAL A 138 1.15 -10.12 17.02
N PRO A 139 2.16 -10.98 16.79
CA PRO A 139 3.13 -11.34 17.82
C PRO A 139 4.03 -10.14 18.15
N THR A 140 4.67 -10.20 19.31
CA THR A 140 5.62 -9.17 19.76
C THR A 140 7.00 -9.23 19.11
N CYS A 141 7.27 -10.30 18.35
CA CYS A 141 8.52 -10.46 17.59
C CYS A 141 8.41 -9.85 16.20
N ALA A 142 9.45 -9.20 15.74
CA ALA A 142 9.58 -8.72 14.37
C ALA A 142 10.40 -9.72 13.54
N VAL A 143 9.90 -10.05 12.35
CA VAL A 143 10.60 -10.92 11.39
C VAL A 143 10.92 -10.09 10.15
N ALA A 144 12.21 -9.97 9.82
CA ALA A 144 12.63 -9.25 8.62
C ALA A 144 12.30 -10.10 7.38
N THR A 145 11.46 -9.54 6.48
CA THR A 145 11.04 -10.19 5.22
C THR A 145 12.23 -10.69 4.41
N GLY A 146 13.29 -9.87 4.29
CA GLY A 146 14.50 -10.26 3.56
C GLY A 146 15.22 -11.47 4.18
N ALA A 147 15.20 -11.64 5.51
CA ALA A 147 15.78 -12.80 6.16
C ALA A 147 15.01 -14.07 5.79
N VAL A 148 13.66 -14.01 5.80
CA VAL A 148 12.82 -15.16 5.41
C VAL A 148 13.03 -15.53 3.94
N PHE A 149 13.03 -14.55 3.04
CA PHE A 149 13.23 -14.84 1.61
C PHE A 149 14.63 -15.34 1.27
N ASN A 150 15.64 -15.06 2.11
CA ASN A 150 16.99 -15.57 1.93
C ASN A 150 17.28 -16.86 2.72
N ASP A 151 16.30 -17.38 3.45
CA ASP A 151 16.46 -18.60 4.21
C ASP A 151 16.74 -19.79 3.29
N PRO A 152 17.83 -20.59 3.51
CA PRO A 152 18.15 -21.73 2.67
C PRO A 152 17.10 -22.85 2.71
N ASP A 153 16.32 -22.93 3.78
CA ASP A 153 15.29 -23.96 3.96
C ASP A 153 13.94 -23.56 3.31
N LEU A 154 13.85 -22.34 2.76
CA LEU A 154 12.63 -21.89 2.06
C LEU A 154 12.44 -22.66 0.74
N THR A 155 11.32 -23.37 0.63
CA THR A 155 10.93 -24.05 -0.61
C THR A 155 10.67 -23.06 -1.73
N ARG A 156 11.42 -23.16 -2.84
CA ARG A 156 11.35 -22.24 -3.99
C ARG A 156 10.85 -22.87 -5.30
N ASN A 157 10.68 -24.17 -5.30
CA ASN A 157 10.32 -24.97 -6.47
C ASN A 157 8.98 -25.67 -6.30
N SER A 158 8.06 -25.09 -5.52
CA SER A 158 6.68 -25.56 -5.46
C SER A 158 6.04 -25.49 -6.83
N PRO A 159 5.23 -26.47 -7.24
CA PRO A 159 4.49 -26.40 -8.47
C PRO A 159 3.64 -25.11 -8.51
N PRO A 160 3.64 -24.37 -9.62
CA PRO A 160 2.75 -23.23 -9.75
C PRO A 160 1.28 -23.71 -9.78
N ILE A 161 0.40 -22.96 -9.16
CA ILE A 161 -1.05 -23.13 -9.25
C ILE A 161 -1.61 -22.05 -10.14
N THR A 162 -2.74 -22.33 -10.80
CA THR A 162 -3.46 -21.36 -11.60
C THR A 162 -4.53 -20.64 -10.78
N ILE A 163 -5.07 -19.53 -11.32
CA ILE A 163 -6.24 -18.86 -10.72
C ILE A 163 -7.41 -19.85 -10.60
N ALA A 164 -7.61 -20.72 -11.61
CA ALA A 164 -8.68 -21.71 -11.61
C ALA A 164 -8.51 -22.73 -10.47
N ASP A 165 -7.31 -23.25 -10.26
CA ASP A 165 -7.01 -24.20 -9.17
C ASP A 165 -7.25 -23.54 -7.80
N PHE A 166 -6.79 -22.29 -7.64
CA PHE A 166 -7.02 -21.52 -6.43
C PHE A 166 -8.51 -21.30 -6.14
N MET A 167 -9.30 -20.93 -7.17
CA MET A 167 -10.73 -20.69 -7.02
C MET A 167 -11.53 -21.99 -6.80
N ALA A 168 -11.03 -23.12 -7.29
CA ALA A 168 -11.60 -24.45 -7.02
C ALA A 168 -11.31 -24.96 -5.59
N GLY A 169 -10.35 -24.34 -4.88
CA GLY A 169 -9.93 -24.76 -3.55
C GLY A 169 -8.96 -25.95 -3.55
N GLU A 170 -8.25 -26.15 -4.64
CA GLU A 170 -7.24 -27.20 -4.84
C GLU A 170 -5.83 -26.77 -4.39
#